data_4193ac2496de028a5cf55ebe31d24530
#
_entry.id   4193ac2496de028a5cf55ebe31d24530
#
_cell.length_a   1.000
_cell.length_b   1.000
_cell.length_c   1.000
_cell.angle_alpha   90.00
_cell.angle_beta   90.00
_cell.angle_gamma   90.00
#
_symmetry.space_group_name_H-M   'P 1'
#
loop_
_entity.id
_entity.type
_entity.pdbx_description
1 polymer ?
#
loop_
_entity_poly.entity_id
_entity_poly.type
_entity_poly.pdbx_seq_one_letter_code
_entity_poly.pdbx_strand_id
1 'polypeptide(L)'
;EISLGLVGSEMCIRDSTKADQIGMLATVMNCIYVSEIFRSQGMMTAVLTPFPCGEFTKGFSKDRANKYFQHNMVVFFAGGTGHPYFSTDTATVLRAIEIEADEILLAKAVDGVYDSDPKTNPDAKKFDEISIQEVIDKKLAVVDLTASVMCMENHIPMYVFGLGETNSIVNAVNGQFNGTVVTVD
;
A
#
# COMPACT_ATOMS: atom_id res chain seq x y z
N GLU A 1 -15.47 10.85 -5.15
CA GLU A 1 -16.12 9.58 -5.54
C GLU A 1 -16.62 9.72 -6.97
N ILE A 2 -15.89 9.18 -7.93
CA ILE A 2 -16.43 9.02 -9.28
C ILE A 2 -17.23 7.74 -9.24
N SER A 3 -18.53 7.86 -9.00
CA SER A 3 -19.49 6.79 -9.22
C SER A 3 -19.58 6.57 -10.72
N LEU A 4 -18.76 5.68 -11.26
CA LEU A 4 -18.97 5.11 -12.58
C LEU A 4 -20.14 4.13 -12.48
N GLY A 5 -21.34 4.66 -12.60
CA GLY A 5 -22.54 3.90 -12.84
C GLY A 5 -22.48 3.29 -14.23
N LEU A 6 -21.66 2.27 -14.42
CA LEU A 6 -21.69 1.40 -15.60
C LEU A 6 -22.69 0.31 -15.34
N VAL A 7 -23.83 0.53 -15.93
CA VAL A 7 -25.01 -0.33 -15.96
C VAL A 7 -24.67 -1.75 -16.40
N GLY A 8 -25.03 -2.72 -15.59
CA GLY A 8 -25.48 -4.03 -16.10
C GLY A 8 -24.49 -5.17 -16.05
N SER A 9 -23.32 -5.07 -15.40
CA SER A 9 -22.44 -6.23 -15.24
C SER A 9 -21.44 -6.13 -14.06
N GLU A 10 -21.88 -5.62 -12.91
CA GLU A 10 -21.01 -5.57 -11.72
C GLU A 10 -20.41 -6.95 -11.36
N MET A 11 -21.12 -8.01 -11.65
CA MET A 11 -20.68 -9.38 -11.34
C MET A 11 -19.66 -9.93 -12.36
N CYS A 12 -19.66 -9.45 -13.60
CA CYS A 12 -18.71 -9.91 -14.62
C CYS A 12 -17.41 -9.12 -14.68
N ILE A 13 -17.37 -7.92 -14.08
CA ILE A 13 -16.18 -7.05 -14.09
C ILE A 13 -15.33 -7.28 -12.83
N ARG A 14 -15.93 -7.61 -11.70
CA ARG A 14 -15.25 -7.68 -10.39
C ARG A 14 -14.07 -8.64 -10.32
N ASP A 15 -14.09 -9.74 -11.08
CA ASP A 15 -13.06 -10.77 -11.05
C ASP A 15 -12.41 -10.96 -12.43
N SER A 16 -12.27 -9.89 -13.20
CA SER A 16 -11.69 -9.96 -14.52
C SER A 16 -10.36 -9.19 -14.58
N THR A 17 -9.45 -9.65 -15.44
CA THR A 17 -8.23 -8.93 -15.81
C THR A 17 -8.49 -7.45 -16.14
N LYS A 18 -9.66 -7.14 -16.69
CA LYS A 18 -10.04 -5.76 -17.04
C LYS A 18 -10.36 -4.93 -15.79
N ALA A 19 -10.99 -5.53 -14.78
CA ALA A 19 -11.23 -4.84 -13.50
C ALA A 19 -9.90 -4.46 -12.83
N ASP A 20 -8.94 -5.37 -12.80
CA ASP A 20 -7.61 -5.09 -12.26
C ASP A 20 -6.89 -4.00 -13.04
N GLN A 21 -6.97 -4.01 -14.38
CA GLN A 21 -6.40 -2.97 -15.23
C GLN A 21 -7.02 -1.60 -14.95
N ILE A 22 -8.35 -1.54 -14.78
CA ILE A 22 -9.07 -0.31 -14.41
C ILE A 22 -8.62 0.17 -13.02
N GLY A 23 -8.52 -0.75 -12.05
CA GLY A 23 -8.02 -0.44 -10.71
C GLY A 23 -6.59 0.11 -10.73
N MET A 24 -5.70 -0.48 -11.50
CA MET A 24 -4.34 0.02 -11.69
C MET A 24 -4.33 1.45 -12.25
N LEU A 25 -5.13 1.75 -13.27
CA LEU A 25 -5.25 3.10 -13.83
C LEU A 25 -5.84 4.09 -12.82
N ALA A 26 -6.81 3.67 -12.01
CA ALA A 26 -7.36 4.50 -10.95
C ALA A 26 -6.29 4.90 -9.92
N THR A 27 -5.40 4.00 -9.55
CA THR A 27 -4.27 4.35 -8.66
C THR A 27 -3.31 5.34 -9.29
N VAL A 28 -3.10 5.28 -10.62
CA VAL A 28 -2.29 6.27 -11.35
C VAL A 28 -2.92 7.65 -11.26
N MET A 29 -4.24 7.76 -11.50
CA MET A 29 -4.97 9.02 -11.37
C MET A 29 -4.86 9.60 -9.96
N ASN A 30 -5.05 8.76 -8.93
CA ASN A 30 -4.94 9.16 -7.53
C ASN A 30 -3.53 9.68 -7.21
N CYS A 31 -2.48 8.96 -7.64
CA CYS A 31 -1.10 9.37 -7.39
C CYS A 31 -0.74 10.69 -8.09
N ILE A 32 -1.21 10.91 -9.32
CA ILE A 32 -1.02 12.19 -10.02
C ILE A 32 -1.68 13.32 -9.23
N TYR A 33 -2.93 13.11 -8.79
CA TYR A 33 -3.66 14.11 -8.01
C TYR A 33 -2.96 14.46 -6.69
N VAL A 34 -2.58 13.44 -5.91
CA VAL A 34 -1.88 13.66 -4.64
C VAL A 34 -0.50 14.28 -4.86
N SER A 35 0.21 13.88 -5.91
CA SER A 35 1.49 14.46 -6.30
C SER A 35 1.39 15.98 -6.54
N GLU A 36 0.33 16.44 -7.21
CA GLU A 36 0.11 17.87 -7.44
C GLU A 36 -0.24 18.64 -6.15
N ILE A 37 -0.96 18.01 -5.21
CA ILE A 37 -1.18 18.59 -3.89
C ILE A 37 0.16 18.79 -3.16
N PHE A 38 1.04 17.78 -3.17
CA PHE A 38 2.37 17.89 -2.54
C PHE A 38 3.22 18.99 -3.21
N ARG A 39 3.18 19.09 -4.54
CA ARG A 39 3.88 20.16 -5.27
C ARG A 39 3.37 21.54 -4.91
N SER A 40 2.06 21.71 -4.73
CA SER A 40 1.47 22.98 -4.31
C SER A 40 1.95 23.43 -2.92
N GLN A 41 2.45 22.49 -2.11
CA GLN A 41 3.07 22.74 -0.81
C GLN A 41 4.60 22.87 -0.89
N GLY A 42 5.17 22.96 -2.09
CA GLY A 42 6.60 23.16 -2.30
C GLY A 42 7.46 21.90 -2.28
N MET A 43 6.85 20.70 -2.23
CA MET A 43 7.59 19.44 -2.26
C MET A 43 7.87 19.02 -3.70
N MET A 44 9.06 18.49 -3.95
CA MET A 44 9.38 17.84 -5.22
C MET A 44 8.82 16.41 -5.24
N THR A 45 8.15 16.06 -6.33
CA THR A 45 7.50 14.74 -6.45
C THR A 45 7.79 14.08 -7.78
N ALA A 46 7.71 12.74 -7.81
CA ALA A 46 7.72 11.94 -9.02
C ALA A 46 6.66 10.83 -8.93
N VAL A 47 6.04 10.49 -10.06
CA VAL A 47 5.09 9.35 -10.16
C VAL A 47 5.71 8.31 -11.08
N LEU A 48 5.89 7.08 -10.55
CA LEU A 48 6.46 5.94 -11.25
C LEU A 48 5.41 4.85 -11.43
N THR A 49 5.37 4.26 -12.64
CA THR A 49 4.44 3.20 -13.00
C THR A 49 5.17 2.01 -13.62
N PRO A 50 4.69 0.76 -13.42
CA PRO A 50 5.29 -0.42 -14.01
C PRO A 50 5.01 -0.57 -15.53
N PHE A 51 4.10 0.26 -16.06
CA PHE A 51 3.73 0.29 -17.48
C PHE A 51 3.67 1.74 -17.98
N PRO A 52 3.82 1.97 -19.29
CA PRO A 52 3.80 3.32 -19.85
C PRO A 52 2.41 3.98 -19.70
N CYS A 53 2.39 5.23 -19.22
CA CYS A 53 1.22 6.11 -19.19
C CYS A 53 1.50 7.42 -19.95
N GLY A 54 2.07 7.32 -21.14
CA GLY A 54 2.47 8.48 -21.96
C GLY A 54 3.42 9.40 -21.20
N GLU A 55 3.16 10.71 -21.25
CA GLU A 55 3.96 11.72 -20.57
C GLU A 55 3.53 11.99 -19.12
N PHE A 56 2.45 11.35 -18.64
CA PHE A 56 1.89 11.63 -17.31
C PHE A 56 2.76 11.06 -16.17
N THR A 57 3.45 9.94 -16.41
CA THR A 57 4.28 9.25 -15.43
C THR A 57 5.62 8.85 -16.04
N LYS A 58 6.52 8.36 -15.18
CA LYS A 58 7.78 7.75 -15.65
C LYS A 58 7.76 6.26 -15.36
N GLY A 59 8.39 5.47 -16.23
CA GLY A 59 8.53 4.03 -16.02
C GLY A 59 9.33 3.75 -14.74
N PHE A 60 8.88 2.77 -13.95
CA PHE A 60 9.60 2.36 -12.76
C PHE A 60 10.94 1.70 -13.11
N SER A 61 11.97 2.05 -12.37
CA SER A 61 13.19 1.27 -12.14
C SER A 61 13.79 1.67 -10.81
N LYS A 62 14.50 0.74 -10.15
CA LYS A 62 15.22 1.01 -8.89
C LYS A 62 16.15 2.20 -9.01
N ASP A 63 16.96 2.26 -10.07
CA ASP A 63 17.93 3.35 -10.28
C ASP A 63 17.23 4.71 -10.40
N ARG A 64 16.07 4.75 -11.08
CA ARG A 64 15.29 5.98 -11.20
C ARG A 64 14.69 6.40 -9.87
N ALA A 65 14.13 5.47 -9.09
CA ALA A 65 13.61 5.75 -7.77
C ALA A 65 14.73 6.29 -6.85
N ASN A 66 15.87 5.61 -6.80
CA ASN A 66 17.01 6.01 -5.99
C ASN A 66 17.55 7.39 -6.39
N LYS A 67 17.58 7.70 -7.70
CA LYS A 67 17.96 9.04 -8.16
C LYS A 67 17.01 10.11 -7.62
N TYR A 68 15.71 9.86 -7.56
CA TYR A 68 14.74 10.81 -7.00
C TYR A 68 14.90 10.94 -5.49
N PHE A 69 15.12 9.85 -4.76
CA PHE A 69 15.39 9.91 -3.32
C PHE A 69 16.64 10.72 -3.00
N GLN A 70 17.73 10.58 -3.78
CA GLN A 70 18.94 11.39 -3.64
C GLN A 70 18.69 12.90 -3.81
N HIS A 71 17.60 13.28 -4.46
CA HIS A 71 17.17 14.67 -4.61
C HIS A 71 16.08 15.08 -3.61
N ASN A 72 15.87 14.30 -2.54
CA ASN A 72 14.85 14.53 -1.52
C ASN A 72 13.44 14.66 -2.10
N MET A 73 13.13 13.87 -3.12
CA MET A 73 11.80 13.86 -3.73
C MET A 73 10.89 12.84 -3.07
N VAL A 74 9.62 13.15 -2.97
CA VAL A 74 8.57 12.18 -2.65
C VAL A 74 8.23 11.40 -3.92
N VAL A 75 8.38 10.08 -3.89
CA VAL A 75 8.14 9.21 -5.04
C VAL A 75 6.86 8.40 -4.84
N PHE A 76 5.91 8.60 -5.73
CA PHE A 76 4.66 7.84 -5.77
C PHE A 76 4.81 6.66 -6.70
N PHE A 77 4.51 5.46 -6.21
CA PHE A 77 4.44 4.23 -7.00
C PHE A 77 2.98 3.92 -7.28
N ALA A 78 2.59 3.93 -8.53
CA ALA A 78 1.22 3.74 -8.99
C ALA A 78 1.11 2.59 -9.99
N GLY A 79 -0.08 2.04 -10.19
CA GLY A 79 -0.31 0.95 -11.14
C GLY A 79 -0.01 -0.44 -10.58
N GLY A 80 0.12 -0.57 -9.27
CA GLY A 80 0.32 -1.86 -8.61
C GLY A 80 1.60 -2.57 -9.04
N THR A 81 1.53 -3.89 -9.20
CA THR A 81 2.63 -4.70 -9.77
C THR A 81 2.78 -4.51 -11.28
N GLY A 82 1.77 -3.97 -11.95
CA GLY A 82 1.64 -3.94 -13.42
C GLY A 82 0.99 -5.19 -14.00
N HIS A 83 0.67 -6.16 -13.16
CA HIS A 83 0.04 -7.41 -13.55
C HIS A 83 -1.30 -7.61 -12.82
N PRO A 84 -2.33 -8.12 -13.49
CA PRO A 84 -3.58 -8.54 -12.85
C PRO A 84 -3.34 -9.62 -11.79
N TYR A 85 -4.35 -9.85 -10.96
CA TYR A 85 -4.37 -10.89 -9.91
C TYR A 85 -3.43 -10.69 -8.73
N PHE A 86 -2.73 -9.57 -8.65
CA PHE A 86 -1.95 -9.18 -7.48
C PHE A 86 -2.64 -8.06 -6.72
N SER A 87 -2.65 -8.18 -5.40
CA SER A 87 -3.21 -7.14 -4.53
C SER A 87 -2.33 -5.89 -4.47
N THR A 88 -2.89 -4.81 -3.95
CA THR A 88 -2.12 -3.59 -3.63
C THR A 88 -1.12 -3.82 -2.50
N ASP A 89 -1.41 -4.72 -1.57
CA ASP A 89 -0.48 -5.09 -0.48
C ASP A 89 0.76 -5.77 -1.05
N THR A 90 0.59 -6.77 -1.93
CA THR A 90 1.70 -7.40 -2.66
C THR A 90 2.52 -6.37 -3.44
N ALA A 91 1.85 -5.42 -4.12
CA ALA A 91 2.55 -4.38 -4.87
C ALA A 91 3.36 -3.45 -3.95
N THR A 92 2.84 -3.10 -2.78
CA THR A 92 3.51 -2.28 -1.78
C THR A 92 4.80 -2.94 -1.29
N VAL A 93 4.70 -4.20 -0.90
CA VAL A 93 5.86 -4.98 -0.42
C VAL A 93 6.90 -5.16 -1.53
N LEU A 94 6.46 -5.49 -2.75
CA LEU A 94 7.37 -5.62 -3.89
C LEU A 94 8.17 -4.33 -4.13
N ARG A 95 7.50 -3.16 -4.10
CA ARG A 95 8.19 -1.88 -4.27
C ARG A 95 9.13 -1.58 -3.12
N ALA A 96 8.73 -1.87 -1.87
CA ALA A 96 9.59 -1.69 -0.71
C ALA A 96 10.88 -2.50 -0.82
N ILE A 97 10.79 -3.78 -1.23
CA ILE A 97 11.95 -4.64 -1.46
C ILE A 97 12.85 -4.08 -2.57
N GLU A 98 12.26 -3.72 -3.72
CA GLU A 98 13.03 -3.24 -4.89
C GLU A 98 13.81 -1.95 -4.60
N ILE A 99 13.25 -1.05 -3.78
CA ILE A 99 13.92 0.21 -3.41
C ILE A 99 14.74 0.11 -2.13
N GLU A 100 14.81 -1.09 -1.51
CA GLU A 100 15.52 -1.33 -0.26
C GLU A 100 15.01 -0.42 0.87
N ALA A 101 13.68 -0.39 1.05
CA ALA A 101 13.07 0.38 2.13
C ALA A 101 13.39 -0.26 3.49
N ASP A 102 13.58 0.57 4.51
CA ASP A 102 13.85 0.11 5.88
C ASP A 102 12.62 -0.48 6.55
N GLU A 103 11.43 0.04 6.20
CA GLU A 103 10.15 -0.35 6.82
C GLU A 103 8.95 -0.02 5.91
N ILE A 104 7.80 -0.60 6.22
CA ILE A 104 6.53 -0.32 5.56
C ILE A 104 5.53 0.26 6.56
N LEU A 105 5.08 1.49 6.34
CA LEU A 105 3.98 2.11 7.08
C LEU A 105 2.66 1.85 6.33
N LEU A 106 1.83 0.94 6.84
CA LEU A 106 0.64 0.44 6.17
C LEU A 106 -0.62 1.07 6.77
N ALA A 107 -1.12 2.12 6.13
CA ALA A 107 -2.36 2.78 6.51
C ALA A 107 -3.58 2.01 5.99
N LYS A 108 -4.41 1.51 6.89
CA LYS A 108 -5.59 0.68 6.59
C LYS A 108 -6.88 1.31 7.10
N ALA A 109 -8.02 0.77 6.67
CA ALA A 109 -9.34 1.13 7.23
C ALA A 109 -9.54 0.59 8.67
N VAL A 110 -8.76 -0.44 9.04
CA VAL A 110 -8.69 -0.99 10.40
C VAL A 110 -7.41 -0.52 11.04
N ASP A 111 -7.45 -0.15 12.32
CA ASP A 111 -6.38 0.52 13.04
C ASP A 111 -5.26 -0.40 13.57
N GLY A 112 -5.21 -1.65 13.12
CA GLY A 112 -4.17 -2.60 13.50
C GLY A 112 -4.52 -4.03 13.13
N VAL A 113 -3.76 -4.97 13.66
CA VAL A 113 -3.97 -6.42 13.53
C VAL A 113 -4.78 -6.92 14.71
N TYR A 114 -5.81 -7.70 14.44
CA TYR A 114 -6.69 -8.29 15.45
C TYR A 114 -6.66 -9.81 15.40
N ASP A 115 -6.97 -10.46 16.53
CA ASP A 115 -7.11 -11.92 16.62
C ASP A 115 -8.33 -12.46 15.84
N SER A 116 -9.29 -11.59 15.54
CA SER A 116 -10.49 -11.87 14.75
C SER A 116 -11.02 -10.56 14.14
N ASP A 117 -11.94 -10.64 13.18
CA ASP A 117 -12.49 -9.46 12.51
C ASP A 117 -13.31 -8.59 13.50
N PRO A 118 -12.86 -7.37 13.84
CA PRO A 118 -13.55 -6.49 14.79
C PRO A 118 -14.93 -6.03 14.30
N LYS A 119 -15.24 -6.16 13.01
CA LYS A 119 -16.56 -5.84 12.46
C LYS A 119 -17.61 -6.91 12.80
N THR A 120 -17.18 -8.14 12.94
CA THR A 120 -18.03 -9.29 13.21
C THR A 120 -17.95 -9.78 14.65
N ASN A 121 -16.82 -9.54 15.31
CA ASN A 121 -16.57 -9.90 16.71
C ASN A 121 -16.23 -8.66 17.54
N PRO A 122 -17.17 -8.13 18.37
CA PRO A 122 -16.92 -6.98 19.24
C PRO A 122 -15.83 -7.22 20.31
N ASP A 123 -15.55 -8.49 20.63
CA ASP A 123 -14.52 -8.89 21.63
C ASP A 123 -13.15 -9.10 20.98
N ALA A 124 -12.98 -8.79 19.70
CA ALA A 124 -11.71 -8.90 19.00
C ALA A 124 -10.61 -8.07 19.69
N LYS A 125 -9.46 -8.68 19.90
CA LYS A 125 -8.33 -8.03 20.57
C LYS A 125 -7.27 -7.63 19.56
N LYS A 126 -6.90 -6.35 19.62
CA LYS A 126 -5.80 -5.80 18.83
C LYS A 126 -4.47 -6.24 19.44
N PHE A 127 -3.52 -6.60 18.58
CA PHE A 127 -2.13 -6.80 18.96
C PHE A 127 -1.38 -5.47 18.94
N ASP A 128 -0.58 -5.20 19.95
CA ASP A 128 0.38 -4.10 19.93
C ASP A 128 1.58 -4.50 19.05
N GLU A 129 2.02 -5.76 19.18
CA GLU A 129 3.11 -6.36 18.41
C GLU A 129 2.78 -7.82 18.10
N ILE A 130 3.15 -8.29 16.91
CA ILE A 130 2.97 -9.67 16.47
C ILE A 130 4.04 -10.01 15.43
N SER A 131 4.54 -11.26 15.43
CA SER A 131 5.46 -11.71 14.38
C SER A 131 4.73 -11.99 13.06
N ILE A 132 5.40 -11.77 11.94
CA ILE A 132 4.84 -12.08 10.61
C ILE A 132 4.54 -13.58 10.47
N GLN A 133 5.33 -14.44 11.10
CA GLN A 133 5.09 -15.88 11.12
C GLN A 133 3.76 -16.20 11.82
N GLU A 134 3.48 -15.54 12.94
CA GLU A 134 2.22 -15.72 13.67
C GLU A 134 1.01 -15.19 12.88
N VAL A 135 1.18 -14.08 12.13
CA VAL A 135 0.16 -13.57 11.19
C VAL A 135 -0.17 -14.61 10.14
N ILE A 136 0.85 -15.27 9.55
CA ILE A 136 0.68 -16.32 8.55
C ILE A 136 0.01 -17.55 9.15
N ASP A 137 0.50 -18.05 10.29
CA ASP A 137 0.02 -19.27 10.93
C ASP A 137 -1.44 -19.17 11.37
N LYS A 138 -1.81 -18.01 11.92
CA LYS A 138 -3.18 -17.70 12.35
C LYS A 138 -4.09 -17.22 11.21
N LYS A 139 -3.55 -17.03 10.01
CA LYS A 139 -4.28 -16.51 8.83
C LYS A 139 -5.00 -15.19 9.11
N LEU A 140 -4.34 -14.29 9.81
CA LEU A 140 -4.91 -13.00 10.15
C LEU A 140 -5.02 -12.10 8.90
N ALA A 141 -6.16 -11.43 8.75
CA ALA A 141 -6.48 -10.63 7.56
C ALA A 141 -5.89 -9.23 7.59
N VAL A 142 -4.57 -9.11 7.69
CA VAL A 142 -3.83 -7.83 7.69
C VAL A 142 -3.39 -7.44 6.29
N VAL A 143 -2.63 -8.34 5.67
CA VAL A 143 -2.16 -8.28 4.29
C VAL A 143 -2.38 -9.66 3.67
N ASP A 144 -2.34 -9.76 2.35
CA ASP A 144 -2.45 -11.06 1.72
C ASP A 144 -1.21 -11.95 2.00
N LEU A 145 -1.37 -13.25 1.81
CA LEU A 145 -0.33 -14.23 2.11
C LEU A 145 0.96 -13.97 1.32
N THR A 146 0.84 -13.56 0.06
CA THR A 146 2.01 -13.28 -0.80
C THR A 146 2.82 -12.13 -0.23
N ALA A 147 2.16 -11.04 0.17
CA ALA A 147 2.79 -9.89 0.82
C ALA A 147 3.47 -10.30 2.14
N SER A 148 2.79 -11.11 2.97
CA SER A 148 3.33 -11.59 4.24
C SER A 148 4.61 -12.41 4.06
N VAL A 149 4.59 -13.38 3.13
CA VAL A 149 5.77 -14.22 2.84
C VAL A 149 6.93 -13.38 2.30
N MET A 150 6.65 -12.43 1.40
CA MET A 150 7.69 -11.53 0.86
C MET A 150 8.32 -10.66 1.94
N CYS A 151 7.54 -10.12 2.88
CA CYS A 151 8.06 -9.36 4.03
C CYS A 151 8.96 -10.23 4.91
N MET A 152 8.51 -11.45 5.23
CA MET A 152 9.26 -12.40 6.04
C MET A 152 10.61 -12.75 5.39
N GLU A 153 10.61 -13.13 4.12
CA GLU A 153 11.83 -13.54 3.40
C GLU A 153 12.84 -12.40 3.20
N ASN A 154 12.37 -11.16 3.16
CA ASN A 154 13.21 -9.98 2.96
C ASN A 154 13.44 -9.15 4.22
N HIS A 155 12.98 -9.64 5.37
CA HIS A 155 13.17 -9.01 6.69
C HIS A 155 12.74 -7.54 6.75
N ILE A 156 11.59 -7.20 6.13
CA ILE A 156 11.05 -5.84 6.14
C ILE A 156 9.89 -5.77 7.15
N PRO A 157 10.03 -5.03 8.26
CA PRO A 157 8.96 -4.87 9.25
C PRO A 157 7.83 -4.00 8.69
N MET A 158 6.61 -4.25 9.21
CA MET A 158 5.43 -3.45 8.86
C MET A 158 4.81 -2.83 10.12
N TYR A 159 4.31 -1.61 9.95
CA TYR A 159 3.58 -0.87 10.96
C TYR A 159 2.17 -0.62 10.45
N VAL A 160 1.18 -1.34 10.99
CA VAL A 160 -0.22 -1.27 10.55
C VAL A 160 -0.98 -0.30 11.42
N PHE A 161 -1.63 0.70 10.84
CA PHE A 161 -2.37 1.73 11.57
C PHE A 161 -3.62 2.21 10.81
N GLY A 162 -4.54 2.86 11.55
CA GLY A 162 -5.78 3.38 11.01
C GLY A 162 -5.61 4.66 10.23
N LEU A 163 -6.12 4.70 8.98
CA LEU A 163 -6.12 5.91 8.15
C LEU A 163 -7.12 6.97 8.66
N GLY A 164 -8.18 6.54 9.37
CA GLY A 164 -9.28 7.42 9.79
C GLY A 164 -8.98 8.31 11.00
N GLU A 165 -7.87 8.13 11.69
CA GLU A 165 -7.48 8.94 12.83
C GLU A 165 -6.88 10.27 12.40
N THR A 166 -7.14 11.33 13.16
CA THR A 166 -6.58 12.66 12.88
C THR A 166 -5.05 12.62 12.96
N ASN A 167 -4.39 13.10 11.91
CA ASN A 167 -2.93 13.12 11.76
C ASN A 167 -2.26 11.73 11.79
N SER A 168 -3.00 10.64 11.54
CA SER A 168 -2.47 9.27 11.62
C SER A 168 -1.18 9.07 10.83
N ILE A 169 -1.11 9.54 9.59
CA ILE A 169 0.10 9.43 8.74
C ILE A 169 1.26 10.24 9.34
N VAL A 170 1.00 11.47 9.78
CA VAL A 170 2.05 12.33 10.38
C VAL A 170 2.57 11.70 11.68
N ASN A 171 1.68 11.17 12.51
CA ASN A 171 2.03 10.48 13.74
C ASN A 171 2.86 9.22 13.44
N ALA A 172 2.45 8.41 12.46
CA ALA A 172 3.17 7.21 12.06
C ALA A 172 4.61 7.52 11.59
N VAL A 173 4.77 8.52 10.72
CA VAL A 173 6.11 8.96 10.23
C VAL A 173 6.99 9.48 11.37
N ASN A 174 6.41 10.04 12.44
CA ASN A 174 7.14 10.47 13.63
C ASN A 174 7.32 9.37 14.69
N GLY A 175 6.99 8.13 14.39
CA GLY A 175 7.07 7.01 15.34
C GLY A 175 6.02 7.05 16.45
N GLN A 176 4.98 7.87 16.30
CA GLN A 176 3.89 8.06 17.25
C GLN A 176 2.58 7.55 16.63
N PHE A 177 2.35 6.25 16.64
CA PHE A 177 1.14 5.71 16.05
C PHE A 177 0.43 4.74 17.01
N ASN A 178 -0.89 4.69 16.88
CA ASN A 178 -1.73 3.71 17.56
C ASN A 178 -2.06 2.60 16.56
N GLY A 179 -1.28 1.54 16.57
CA GLY A 179 -1.41 0.46 15.60
C GLY A 179 -0.74 -0.81 16.06
N THR A 180 -0.40 -1.68 15.13
CA THR A 180 0.31 -2.93 15.39
C THR A 180 1.67 -2.94 14.70
N VAL A 181 2.72 -3.29 15.42
CA VAL A 181 4.04 -3.61 14.86
C VAL A 181 4.05 -5.06 14.42
N VAL A 182 4.34 -5.31 13.15
CA VAL A 182 4.52 -6.65 12.60
C VAL A 182 6.01 -6.90 12.40
N THR A 183 6.59 -7.70 13.28
CA THR A 183 8.04 -8.02 13.28
C THR A 183 8.36 -9.16 12.32
N VAL A 184 9.62 -9.26 11.90
CA VAL A 184 10.12 -10.21 10.88
C VAL A 184 11.30 -11.03 11.41
N ASP A 185 11.30 -11.31 12.70
CA ASP A 185 12.34 -12.09 13.40
C ASP A 185 12.35 -13.57 12.99
#